data_5134cf7973fa667f0bd9e7d4cedd3fb2
#
_entry.id   5134cf7973fa667f0bd9e7d4cedd3fb2
#
_cell.length_a   1.000
_cell.length_b   1.000
_cell.length_c   1.000
_cell.angle_alpha   90.00
_cell.angle_beta   90.00
_cell.angle_gamma   90.00
#
_symmetry.space_group_name_H-M   'P 1'
#
loop_
_entity.id
_entity.type
_entity.pdbx_description
1 polymer ?
#
loop_
_entity_poly.entity_id
_entity_poly.type
_entity_poly.pdbx_seq_one_letter_code
_entity_poly.pdbx_strand_id
1 'polypeptide(L)'
;MILLGVFPLDVLLPSFPALAAHFGRSPSDIALSISLFAVGIAFAQLLIGPLSDVIGRKGLLLAGMSVSLLGALGCVLSNDYTLFLVFRVMQAMGCGCFVLSQALVQDLFEGQERDRLRILMVTATGIFISLSPLAGTFLQATLGWRGSFWVFIALAAVVLIKTWRLLDNSRPVQNGPHLGFIQSYRRVLSNFPFVGYWLISAFAFACHFSFIVTSPLIFM
;
A
#
# COMPACT_ATOMS: atom_id res chain seq x y z
N MET A 1 10.36 0.56 1.47
CA MET A 1 9.27 0.90 0.54
C MET A 1 8.09 -0.04 0.67
N ILE A 2 8.23 -1.35 0.43
CA ILE A 2 7.10 -2.29 0.45
C ILE A 2 6.31 -2.26 1.77
N LEU A 3 7.00 -2.12 2.90
CA LEU A 3 6.37 -2.03 4.23
C LEU A 3 5.45 -0.81 4.37
N LEU A 4 5.76 0.30 3.70
CA LEU A 4 4.92 1.49 3.70
C LEU A 4 3.58 1.29 2.99
N GLY A 5 3.49 0.33 2.06
CA GLY A 5 2.23 -0.03 1.42
C GLY A 5 1.24 -0.72 2.37
N VAL A 6 1.74 -1.47 3.34
CA VAL A 6 0.93 -2.24 4.31
C VAL A 6 0.70 -1.47 5.60
N PHE A 7 1.65 -0.62 6.00
CA PHE A 7 1.63 0.15 7.24
C PHE A 7 0.29 0.87 7.53
N PRO A 8 -0.33 1.62 6.59
CA PRO A 8 -1.54 2.37 6.87
C PRO A 8 -2.79 1.50 7.09
N LEU A 9 -2.73 0.22 6.73
CA LEU A 9 -3.81 -0.73 6.99
C LEU A 9 -3.69 -1.32 8.38
N ASP A 10 -2.58 -1.99 8.67
CA ASP A 10 -2.45 -2.85 9.84
C ASP A 10 -2.23 -2.06 11.13
N VAL A 11 -1.42 -0.99 11.08
CA VAL A 11 -1.07 -0.20 12.26
C VAL A 11 -2.24 0.67 12.75
N LEU A 12 -3.23 0.95 11.89
CA LEU A 12 -4.39 1.75 12.27
C LEU A 12 -5.48 0.95 13.01
N LEU A 13 -5.52 -0.37 12.89
CA LEU A 13 -6.57 -1.22 13.45
C LEU A 13 -6.81 -0.99 14.95
N PRO A 14 -5.78 -0.93 15.82
CA PRO A 14 -6.00 -0.67 17.25
C PRO A 14 -6.57 0.73 17.57
N SER A 15 -6.51 1.65 16.61
CA SER A 15 -7.01 3.03 16.77
C SER A 15 -8.50 3.20 16.43
N PHE A 16 -9.20 2.13 16.03
CA PHE A 16 -10.61 2.20 15.63
C PHE A 16 -11.53 2.79 16.68
N PRO A 17 -11.49 2.36 17.96
CA PRO A 17 -12.36 2.94 18.98
C PRO A 17 -12.12 4.44 19.16
N ALA A 18 -10.85 4.86 19.11
CA ALA A 18 -10.50 6.27 19.26
C ALA A 18 -10.94 7.12 18.03
N LEU A 19 -10.86 6.57 16.82
CA LEU A 19 -11.38 7.19 15.61
C LEU A 19 -12.91 7.32 15.66
N ALA A 20 -13.62 6.27 16.09
CA ALA A 20 -15.06 6.27 16.25
C ALA A 20 -15.52 7.35 17.23
N ALA A 21 -14.86 7.44 18.38
CA ALA A 21 -15.12 8.48 19.37
C ALA A 21 -14.80 9.88 18.85
N HIS A 22 -13.68 10.07 18.13
CA HIS A 22 -13.25 11.36 17.61
C HIS A 22 -14.23 11.94 16.57
N PHE A 23 -14.71 11.09 15.64
CA PHE A 23 -15.61 11.51 14.57
C PHE A 23 -17.10 11.34 14.93
N GLY A 24 -17.43 10.80 16.11
CA GLY A 24 -18.81 10.51 16.49
C GLY A 24 -19.49 9.54 15.52
N ARG A 25 -18.77 8.52 15.05
CA ARG A 25 -19.23 7.54 14.06
C ARG A 25 -19.27 6.13 14.64
N SER A 26 -20.07 5.26 14.00
CA SER A 26 -20.13 3.86 14.38
C SER A 26 -18.83 3.12 14.03
N PRO A 27 -18.49 2.01 14.72
CA PRO A 27 -17.38 1.15 14.33
C PRO A 27 -17.45 0.67 12.88
N SER A 28 -18.65 0.44 12.36
CA SER A 28 -18.88 0.04 10.97
C SER A 28 -18.45 1.12 9.98
N ASP A 29 -18.71 2.40 10.31
CA ASP A 29 -18.27 3.52 9.48
C ASP A 29 -16.74 3.60 9.46
N ILE A 30 -16.08 3.38 10.59
CA ILE A 30 -14.61 3.38 10.63
C ILE A 30 -14.04 2.20 9.81
N ALA A 31 -14.66 1.01 9.87
CA ALA A 31 -14.28 -0.14 9.05
C ALA A 31 -14.40 0.17 7.54
N LEU A 32 -15.38 1.02 7.12
CA LEU A 32 -15.50 1.49 5.75
C LEU A 32 -14.23 2.22 5.28
N SER A 33 -13.54 2.97 6.16
CA SER A 33 -12.32 3.67 5.80
C SER A 33 -11.19 2.72 5.38
N ILE A 34 -11.12 1.52 5.96
CA ILE A 34 -10.17 0.47 5.56
C ILE A 34 -10.57 -0.15 4.24
N SER A 35 -11.85 -0.45 4.07
CA SER A 35 -12.34 -1.02 2.82
C SER A 35 -12.09 -0.08 1.64
N LEU A 36 -12.38 1.21 1.81
CA LEU A 36 -12.08 2.24 0.81
C LEU A 36 -10.59 2.37 0.53
N PHE A 37 -9.75 2.26 1.56
CA PHE A 37 -8.30 2.27 1.39
C PHE A 37 -7.82 1.05 0.60
N ALA A 38 -8.31 -0.14 0.91
CA ALA A 38 -7.97 -1.37 0.19
C ALA A 38 -8.41 -1.33 -1.28
N VAL A 39 -9.63 -0.84 -1.55
CA VAL A 39 -10.13 -0.62 -2.92
C VAL A 39 -9.28 0.43 -3.65
N GLY A 40 -8.91 1.52 -2.97
CA GLY A 40 -8.05 2.55 -3.53
C GLY A 40 -6.67 2.03 -3.95
N ILE A 41 -6.03 1.21 -3.10
CA ILE A 41 -4.76 0.55 -3.44
C ILE A 41 -4.94 -0.38 -4.64
N ALA A 42 -5.97 -1.24 -4.63
CA ALA A 42 -6.22 -2.18 -5.70
C ALA A 42 -6.42 -1.47 -7.05
N PHE A 43 -7.21 -0.40 -7.05
CA PHE A 43 -7.43 0.41 -8.24
C PHE A 43 -6.15 1.10 -8.72
N ALA A 44 -5.37 1.68 -7.81
CA ALA A 44 -4.09 2.29 -8.14
C ALA A 44 -3.13 1.26 -8.75
N GLN A 45 -3.02 0.06 -8.18
CA GLN A 45 -2.13 -0.99 -8.68
C GLN A 45 -2.49 -1.46 -10.09
N LEU A 46 -3.77 -1.47 -10.45
CA LEU A 46 -4.19 -1.75 -11.83
C LEU A 46 -3.66 -0.71 -12.82
N LEU A 47 -3.59 0.55 -12.44
CA LEU A 47 -3.14 1.63 -13.32
C LEU A 47 -1.60 1.75 -13.36
N ILE A 48 -0.96 1.50 -12.22
CA ILE A 48 0.47 1.79 -12.03
C ILE A 48 1.37 0.91 -12.89
N GLY A 49 1.01 -0.35 -13.15
CA GLY A 49 1.78 -1.24 -14.00
C GLY A 49 2.06 -0.62 -15.38
N PRO A 50 1.04 -0.47 -16.21
CA PRO A 50 1.20 0.12 -17.55
C PRO A 50 1.70 1.58 -17.53
N LEU A 51 1.32 2.36 -16.51
CA LEU A 51 1.74 3.75 -16.39
C LEU A 51 3.25 3.86 -16.09
N SER A 52 3.79 2.92 -15.33
CA SER A 52 5.22 2.88 -15.00
C SER A 52 6.09 2.57 -16.21
N ASP A 53 5.56 1.84 -17.18
CA ASP A 53 6.27 1.51 -18.41
C ASP A 53 6.36 2.73 -19.35
N VAL A 54 5.43 3.69 -19.23
CA VAL A 54 5.41 4.93 -20.05
C VAL A 54 6.17 6.07 -19.37
N ILE A 55 5.86 6.36 -18.11
CA ILE A 55 6.41 7.51 -17.36
C ILE A 55 7.79 7.21 -16.79
N GLY A 56 8.08 5.92 -16.55
CA GLY A 56 9.28 5.47 -15.84
C GLY A 56 9.00 5.20 -14.35
N ARG A 57 9.69 4.18 -13.84
CA ARG A 57 9.40 3.66 -12.48
C ARG A 57 9.74 4.65 -11.36
N LYS A 58 10.88 5.35 -11.47
CA LYS A 58 11.30 6.33 -10.47
C LYS A 58 10.32 7.50 -10.36
N GLY A 59 9.96 8.11 -11.50
CA GLY A 59 9.06 9.26 -11.52
C GLY A 59 7.70 8.94 -10.92
N LEU A 60 7.12 7.79 -11.32
CA LEU A 60 5.82 7.36 -10.82
C LEU A 60 5.88 6.98 -9.33
N LEU A 61 6.97 6.34 -8.88
CA LEU A 61 7.17 6.01 -7.47
C LEU A 61 7.25 7.28 -6.61
N LEU A 62 8.04 8.27 -7.02
CA LEU A 62 8.17 9.55 -6.30
C LEU A 62 6.84 10.31 -6.26
N ALA A 63 6.11 10.35 -7.37
CA ALA A 63 4.79 10.96 -7.43
C ALA A 63 3.81 10.27 -6.47
N GLY A 64 3.73 8.94 -6.51
CA GLY A 64 2.88 8.16 -5.61
C GLY A 64 3.23 8.35 -4.14
N MET A 65 4.52 8.34 -3.81
CA MET A 65 4.98 8.63 -2.44
C MET A 65 4.59 10.03 -1.97
N SER A 66 4.69 11.03 -2.84
CA SER A 66 4.27 12.41 -2.53
C SER A 66 2.76 12.49 -2.30
N VAL A 67 1.96 11.83 -3.15
CA VAL A 67 0.50 11.75 -3.00
C VAL A 67 0.12 11.04 -1.70
N SER A 68 0.80 9.93 -1.34
CA SER A 68 0.52 9.23 -0.08
C SER A 68 0.87 10.06 1.15
N LEU A 69 1.95 10.83 1.10
CA LEU A 69 2.32 11.79 2.15
C LEU A 69 1.29 12.89 2.33
N LEU A 70 0.85 13.51 1.25
CA LEU A 70 -0.19 14.55 1.29
C LEU A 70 -1.51 13.98 1.80
N GLY A 71 -1.89 12.79 1.38
CA GLY A 71 -3.05 12.08 1.90
C GLY A 71 -2.96 11.81 3.41
N ALA A 72 -1.81 11.34 3.89
CA ALA A 72 -1.58 11.11 5.31
C ALA A 72 -1.63 12.39 6.14
N LEU A 73 -1.03 13.49 5.64
CA LEU A 73 -1.12 14.82 6.26
C LEU A 73 -2.57 15.30 6.33
N GLY A 74 -3.32 15.14 5.24
CA GLY A 74 -4.74 15.47 5.21
C GLY A 74 -5.55 14.68 6.24
N CYS A 75 -5.27 13.38 6.41
CA CYS A 75 -5.92 12.57 7.45
C CYS A 75 -5.66 13.10 8.86
N VAL A 76 -4.42 13.52 9.16
CA VAL A 76 -4.06 14.09 10.48
C VAL A 76 -4.78 15.38 10.77
N LEU A 77 -4.92 16.23 9.74
CA LEU A 77 -5.49 17.58 9.87
C LEU A 77 -7.02 17.57 9.78
N SER A 78 -7.64 16.46 9.36
CA SER A 78 -9.09 16.37 9.20
C SER A 78 -9.80 16.32 10.55
N ASN A 79 -10.81 17.17 10.70
CA ASN A 79 -11.77 17.14 11.80
C ASN A 79 -13.15 16.64 11.36
N ASP A 80 -13.38 16.54 10.06
CA ASP A 80 -14.58 15.97 9.45
C ASP A 80 -14.32 14.58 8.90
N TYR A 81 -15.26 13.65 9.14
CA TYR A 81 -15.11 12.25 8.73
C TYR A 81 -15.09 12.07 7.21
N THR A 82 -15.89 12.84 6.47
CA THR A 82 -15.94 12.76 5.01
C THR A 82 -14.62 13.20 4.40
N LEU A 83 -14.07 14.30 4.91
CA LEU A 83 -12.77 14.80 4.49
C LEU A 83 -11.65 13.79 4.84
N PHE A 84 -11.72 13.18 6.01
CA PHE A 84 -10.82 12.08 6.40
C PHE A 84 -10.88 10.93 5.38
N LEU A 85 -12.08 10.48 4.96
CA LEU A 85 -12.22 9.43 3.95
C LEU A 85 -11.62 9.83 2.60
N VAL A 86 -11.82 11.07 2.15
CA VAL A 86 -11.21 11.57 0.90
C VAL A 86 -9.69 11.48 0.97
N PHE A 87 -9.09 11.95 2.06
CA PHE A 87 -7.63 11.85 2.24
C PHE A 87 -7.14 10.42 2.42
N ARG A 88 -7.94 9.52 2.99
CA ARG A 88 -7.65 8.07 3.04
C ARG A 88 -7.59 7.47 1.63
N VAL A 89 -8.54 7.79 0.76
CA VAL A 89 -8.51 7.33 -0.65
C VAL A 89 -7.29 7.91 -1.37
N MET A 90 -7.00 9.18 -1.18
CA MET A 90 -5.81 9.82 -1.76
C MET A 90 -4.51 9.16 -1.28
N GLN A 91 -4.38 8.87 0.02
CA GLN A 91 -3.27 8.13 0.59
C GLN A 91 -3.15 6.73 -0.02
N ALA A 92 -4.27 6.02 -0.18
CA ALA A 92 -4.32 4.69 -0.77
C ALA A 92 -3.83 4.68 -2.22
N MET A 93 -4.28 5.63 -3.04
CA MET A 93 -3.84 5.80 -4.43
C MET A 93 -2.32 5.98 -4.50
N GLY A 94 -1.75 6.79 -3.62
CA GLY A 94 -0.30 6.96 -3.52
C GLY A 94 0.42 5.69 -3.05
N CYS A 95 -0.12 4.99 -2.05
CA CYS A 95 0.44 3.75 -1.52
C CYS A 95 0.47 2.62 -2.56
N GLY A 96 -0.44 2.60 -3.52
CA GLY A 96 -0.43 1.65 -4.62
C GLY A 96 0.90 1.63 -5.38
N CYS A 97 1.61 2.77 -5.47
CA CYS A 97 2.91 2.86 -6.14
C CYS A 97 4.03 2.06 -5.46
N PHE A 98 3.88 1.65 -4.20
CA PHE A 98 4.92 0.88 -3.53
C PHE A 98 5.14 -0.52 -4.12
N VAL A 99 4.19 -1.04 -4.90
CA VAL A 99 4.37 -2.28 -5.69
C VAL A 99 5.53 -2.15 -6.68
N LEU A 100 5.84 -0.93 -7.15
CA LEU A 100 6.97 -0.68 -8.03
C LEU A 100 8.32 -1.01 -7.39
N SER A 101 8.41 -1.09 -6.06
CA SER A 101 9.62 -1.53 -5.38
C SER A 101 9.99 -2.99 -5.75
N GLN A 102 9.01 -3.86 -5.94
CA GLN A 102 9.22 -5.23 -6.41
C GLN A 102 9.67 -5.25 -7.88
N ALA A 103 9.06 -4.40 -8.70
CA ALA A 103 9.44 -4.27 -10.10
C ALA A 103 10.86 -3.72 -10.25
N LEU A 104 11.27 -2.75 -9.42
CA LEU A 104 12.63 -2.23 -9.40
C LEU A 104 13.66 -3.31 -9.04
N VAL A 105 13.38 -4.17 -8.06
CA VAL A 105 14.28 -5.30 -7.74
C VAL A 105 14.41 -6.23 -8.94
N GLN A 106 13.33 -6.45 -9.68
CA GLN A 106 13.34 -7.31 -10.85
C GLN A 106 14.15 -6.72 -12.01
N ASP A 107 14.18 -5.38 -12.14
CA ASP A 107 14.89 -4.69 -13.21
C ASP A 107 16.37 -4.46 -12.90
N LEU A 108 16.71 -4.23 -11.62
CA LEU A 108 18.04 -3.81 -11.21
C LEU A 108 18.96 -4.98 -10.83
N PHE A 109 18.40 -6.15 -10.51
CA PHE A 109 19.15 -7.30 -10.03
C PHE A 109 18.84 -8.55 -10.85
N GLU A 110 19.83 -9.43 -10.99
CA GLU A 110 19.73 -10.67 -11.76
C GLU A 110 20.13 -11.89 -10.92
N GLY A 111 19.74 -13.08 -11.36
CA GLY A 111 20.14 -14.36 -10.77
C GLY A 111 19.84 -14.48 -9.28
N GLN A 112 20.78 -15.03 -8.52
CA GLN A 112 20.63 -15.33 -7.10
C GLN A 112 20.44 -14.08 -6.23
N GLU A 113 21.01 -12.94 -6.61
CA GLU A 113 20.88 -11.70 -5.85
C GLU A 113 19.43 -11.18 -5.90
N ARG A 114 18.79 -11.22 -7.07
CA ARG A 114 17.37 -10.90 -7.24
C ARG A 114 16.48 -11.78 -6.36
N ASP A 115 16.73 -13.11 -6.38
CA ASP A 115 15.93 -14.05 -5.62
C ASP A 115 16.10 -13.84 -4.11
N ARG A 116 17.33 -13.59 -3.65
CA ARG A 116 17.63 -13.24 -2.26
C ARG A 116 16.90 -11.99 -1.81
N LEU A 117 16.91 -10.93 -2.62
CA LEU A 117 16.19 -9.68 -2.31
C LEU A 117 14.68 -9.88 -2.27
N ARG A 118 14.11 -10.67 -3.17
CA ARG A 118 12.68 -11.01 -3.16
C ARG A 118 12.30 -11.79 -1.90
N ILE A 119 13.08 -12.77 -1.50
CA ILE A 119 12.86 -13.52 -0.25
C ILE A 119 12.93 -12.56 0.94
N LEU A 120 13.93 -11.70 1.01
CA LEU A 120 14.07 -10.69 2.06
C LEU A 120 12.86 -9.76 2.14
N MET A 121 12.34 -9.30 1.00
CA MET A 121 11.16 -8.44 0.94
C MET A 121 9.91 -9.16 1.47
N VAL A 122 9.68 -10.40 1.07
CA VAL A 122 8.53 -11.20 1.53
C VAL A 122 8.65 -11.48 3.02
N THR A 123 9.82 -11.91 3.49
CA THR A 123 10.08 -12.18 4.91
C THR A 123 9.88 -10.93 5.76
N ALA A 124 10.45 -9.79 5.35
CA ALA A 124 10.30 -8.53 6.06
C ALA A 124 8.83 -8.09 6.12
N THR A 125 8.06 -8.31 5.06
CA THR A 125 6.62 -8.01 5.04
C THR A 125 5.86 -8.91 6.00
N GLY A 126 6.15 -10.21 6.03
CA GLY A 126 5.52 -11.15 6.96
C GLY A 126 5.81 -10.81 8.43
N ILE A 127 7.06 -10.51 8.77
CA ILE A 127 7.46 -10.06 10.12
C ILE A 127 6.73 -8.76 10.47
N PHE A 128 6.68 -7.82 9.54
CA PHE A 128 6.02 -6.54 9.77
C PHE A 128 4.53 -6.71 10.04
N ILE A 129 3.81 -7.49 9.23
CA ILE A 129 2.38 -7.77 9.42
C ILE A 129 2.13 -8.38 10.81
N SER A 130 3.01 -9.31 11.26
CA SER A 130 2.90 -9.95 12.57
C SER A 130 3.12 -8.97 13.74
N LEU A 131 4.00 -7.99 13.57
CA LEU A 131 4.32 -6.99 14.60
C LEU A 131 3.45 -5.73 14.54
N SER A 132 2.77 -5.49 13.41
CA SER A 132 2.00 -4.26 13.18
C SER A 132 0.90 -4.00 14.20
N PRO A 133 0.14 -4.99 14.73
CA PRO A 133 -0.85 -4.74 15.78
C PRO A 133 -0.21 -4.26 17.09
N LEU A 134 0.95 -4.81 17.44
CA LEU A 134 1.70 -4.38 18.64
C LEU A 134 2.20 -2.94 18.49
N ALA A 135 2.79 -2.64 17.33
CA ALA A 135 3.21 -1.28 17.02
C ALA A 135 2.04 -0.29 17.01
N GLY A 136 0.90 -0.69 16.43
CA GLY A 136 -0.32 0.11 16.42
C GLY A 136 -0.88 0.38 17.83
N THR A 137 -0.93 -0.63 18.68
CA THR A 137 -1.36 -0.48 20.08
C THR A 137 -0.43 0.46 20.86
N PHE A 138 0.87 0.30 20.69
CA PHE A 138 1.86 1.19 21.33
C PHE A 138 1.71 2.63 20.86
N LEU A 139 1.57 2.87 19.57
CA LEU A 139 1.37 4.20 19.01
C LEU A 139 0.05 4.82 19.45
N GLN A 140 -1.02 4.02 19.49
CA GLN A 140 -2.31 4.47 20.00
C GLN A 140 -2.24 4.89 21.48
N ALA A 141 -1.54 4.12 22.32
CA ALA A 141 -1.41 4.41 23.74
C ALA A 141 -0.56 5.66 24.02
N THR A 142 0.46 5.93 23.21
CA THR A 142 1.43 7.01 23.44
C THR A 142 1.10 8.31 22.69
N LEU A 143 0.66 8.22 21.45
CA LEU A 143 0.47 9.36 20.54
C LEU A 143 -0.99 9.51 20.07
N GLY A 144 -1.89 8.61 20.49
CA GLY A 144 -3.26 8.54 20.02
C GLY A 144 -3.35 8.10 18.55
N TRP A 145 -4.56 8.11 17.98
CA TRP A 145 -4.80 7.63 16.61
C TRP A 145 -4.01 8.39 15.53
N ARG A 146 -3.69 9.67 15.76
CA ARG A 146 -2.86 10.47 14.84
C ARG A 146 -1.41 10.01 14.81
N GLY A 147 -0.93 9.32 15.84
CA GLY A 147 0.44 8.83 15.95
C GLY A 147 0.84 7.90 14.81
N SER A 148 -0.04 6.99 14.41
CA SER A 148 0.19 6.09 13.28
C SER A 148 0.43 6.85 11.97
N PHE A 149 -0.31 7.91 11.71
CA PHE A 149 -0.11 8.75 10.53
C PHE A 149 1.19 9.55 10.60
N TRP A 150 1.54 10.12 11.76
CA TRP A 150 2.80 10.86 11.93
C TRP A 150 4.02 9.97 11.70
N VAL A 151 4.00 8.75 12.23
CA VAL A 151 5.08 7.77 11.99
C VAL A 151 5.16 7.40 10.51
N PHE A 152 4.01 7.16 9.87
CA PHE A 152 3.97 6.93 8.42
C PHE A 152 4.59 8.08 7.63
N ILE A 153 4.21 9.33 7.94
CA ILE A 153 4.73 10.54 7.29
C ILE A 153 6.24 10.64 7.43
N ALA A 154 6.76 10.44 8.65
CA ALA A 154 8.19 10.49 8.91
C ALA A 154 8.95 9.41 8.11
N LEU A 155 8.49 8.17 8.14
CA LEU A 155 9.11 7.07 7.40
C LEU A 155 9.01 7.27 5.88
N ALA A 156 7.85 7.69 5.39
CA ALA A 156 7.63 7.92 3.96
C ALA A 156 8.48 9.10 3.46
N ALA A 157 8.64 10.16 4.23
CA ALA A 157 9.50 11.29 3.90
C ALA A 157 10.98 10.87 3.79
N VAL A 158 11.48 10.09 4.75
CA VAL A 158 12.85 9.56 4.72
C VAL A 158 13.07 8.69 3.48
N VAL A 159 12.11 7.79 3.18
CA VAL A 159 12.19 6.92 2.02
C VAL A 159 12.07 7.72 0.72
N LEU A 160 11.21 8.72 0.65
CA LEU A 160 11.08 9.63 -0.49
C LEU A 160 12.41 10.33 -0.81
N ILE A 161 13.05 10.92 0.21
CA ILE A 161 14.34 11.60 0.06
C ILE A 161 15.43 10.63 -0.40
N LYS A 162 15.49 9.43 0.20
CA LYS A 162 16.47 8.40 -0.22
C LYS A 162 16.21 7.94 -1.65
N THR A 163 14.96 7.71 -2.03
CA THR A 163 14.59 7.30 -3.39
C THR A 163 14.97 8.38 -4.40
N TRP A 164 14.69 9.64 -4.08
CA TRP A 164 15.04 10.75 -4.95
C TRP A 164 16.55 10.86 -5.18
N ARG A 165 17.35 10.69 -4.12
CA ARG A 165 18.80 10.84 -4.15
C ARG A 165 19.55 9.62 -4.72
N LEU A 166 19.10 8.41 -4.39
CA LEU A 166 19.86 7.18 -4.62
C LEU A 166 19.37 6.38 -5.85
N LEU A 167 18.13 6.58 -6.27
CA LEU A 167 17.61 5.86 -7.41
C LEU A 167 17.90 6.63 -8.69
N ASP A 168 18.64 6.02 -9.61
CA ASP A 168 18.89 6.58 -10.92
C ASP A 168 17.64 6.55 -11.81
N ASN A 169 17.59 7.42 -12.81
CA ASN A 169 16.52 7.47 -13.81
C ASN A 169 16.65 6.29 -14.79
N SER A 170 16.64 5.06 -14.29
CA SER A 170 16.59 3.89 -15.14
C SER A 170 15.23 3.83 -15.83
N ARG A 171 15.22 4.05 -17.14
CA ARG A 171 14.08 3.70 -17.97
C ARG A 171 14.04 2.18 -18.04
N PRO A 172 12.86 1.54 -17.92
CA PRO A 172 12.76 0.10 -18.18
C PRO A 172 13.40 -0.21 -19.53
N VAL A 173 14.25 -1.21 -19.58
CA VAL A 173 14.76 -1.73 -20.84
C VAL A 173 13.57 -2.38 -21.54
N GLN A 174 12.93 -1.65 -22.41
CA GLN A 174 11.80 -2.16 -23.19
C GLN A 174 12.34 -2.98 -24.36
N ASN A 175 12.43 -4.27 -24.14
CA ASN A 175 12.68 -5.26 -25.21
C ASN A 175 11.33 -5.71 -25.78
N GLY A 176 10.65 -4.86 -26.57
CA GLY A 176 9.42 -5.28 -27.26
C GLY A 176 8.53 -4.12 -27.72
N PRO A 177 7.56 -4.40 -28.61
CA PRO A 177 6.61 -3.41 -29.07
C PRO A 177 5.73 -2.94 -27.89
N HIS A 178 5.48 -1.63 -27.82
CA HIS A 178 4.55 -1.02 -26.89
C HIS A 178 3.13 -1.59 -27.12
N LEU A 179 2.76 -2.57 -26.30
CA LEU A 179 1.38 -3.04 -26.30
C LEU A 179 0.52 -1.97 -25.63
N GLY A 180 -0.59 -1.60 -26.27
CA GLY A 180 -1.56 -0.73 -25.63
C GLY A 180 -2.07 -1.31 -24.30
N PHE A 181 -2.50 -0.43 -23.38
CA PHE A 181 -3.00 -0.78 -22.04
C PHE A 181 -3.96 -1.99 -22.06
N ILE A 182 -4.98 -1.95 -22.92
CA ILE A 182 -5.98 -3.02 -23.04
C ILE A 182 -5.37 -4.33 -23.57
N GLN A 183 -4.44 -4.26 -24.51
CA GLN A 183 -3.79 -5.45 -25.09
C GLN A 183 -2.90 -6.15 -24.06
N SER A 184 -2.21 -5.40 -23.20
CA SER A 184 -1.40 -5.96 -22.11
C SER A 184 -2.26 -6.77 -21.15
N TYR A 185 -3.39 -6.21 -20.70
CA TYR A 185 -4.32 -6.93 -19.82
C TYR A 185 -4.96 -8.13 -20.50
N ARG A 186 -5.40 -7.99 -21.75
CA ARG A 186 -5.99 -9.11 -22.51
C ARG A 186 -5.01 -10.27 -22.63
N ARG A 187 -3.73 -10.00 -22.90
CA ARG A 187 -2.69 -11.02 -23.00
C ARG A 187 -2.48 -11.76 -21.68
N VAL A 188 -2.44 -11.04 -20.57
CA VAL A 188 -2.28 -11.63 -19.22
C VAL A 188 -3.51 -12.46 -18.85
N LEU A 189 -4.71 -11.93 -19.04
CA LEU A 189 -5.98 -12.62 -18.72
C LEU A 189 -6.27 -13.80 -19.64
N SER A 190 -5.68 -13.86 -20.82
CA SER A 190 -5.79 -15.03 -21.72
C SER A 190 -4.87 -16.19 -21.31
N ASN A 191 -3.96 -15.98 -20.35
CA ASN A 191 -3.11 -17.04 -19.83
C ASN A 191 -3.81 -17.79 -18.69
N PHE A 192 -4.43 -18.93 -19.02
CA PHE A 192 -5.24 -19.69 -18.07
C PHE A 192 -4.48 -20.13 -16.79
N PRO A 193 -3.23 -20.65 -16.85
CA PRO A 193 -2.43 -20.92 -15.66
C PRO A 193 -2.23 -19.69 -14.77
N PHE A 194 -1.92 -18.54 -15.36
CA PHE A 194 -1.75 -17.28 -14.62
C PHE A 194 -3.03 -16.89 -13.88
N VAL A 195 -4.18 -16.93 -14.57
CA VAL A 195 -5.48 -16.61 -13.99
C VAL A 195 -5.83 -17.56 -12.84
N GLY A 196 -5.52 -18.85 -12.97
CA GLY A 196 -5.70 -19.83 -11.90
C GLY A 196 -4.91 -19.48 -10.64
N TYR A 197 -3.61 -19.23 -10.76
CA TYR A 197 -2.77 -18.85 -9.61
C TYR A 197 -3.19 -17.49 -9.02
N TRP A 198 -3.58 -16.55 -9.86
CA TRP A 198 -4.08 -15.26 -9.43
C TRP A 198 -5.37 -15.39 -8.60
N LEU A 199 -6.32 -16.20 -9.05
CA LEU A 199 -7.57 -16.44 -8.33
C LEU A 199 -7.32 -17.12 -6.97
N ILE A 200 -6.47 -18.15 -6.92
CA ILE A 200 -6.10 -18.82 -5.66
C ILE A 200 -5.53 -17.81 -4.68
N SER A 201 -4.59 -16.98 -5.13
CA SER A 201 -3.98 -15.94 -4.29
C SER A 201 -4.99 -14.88 -3.84
N ALA A 202 -5.91 -14.49 -4.73
CA ALA A 202 -6.97 -13.52 -4.42
C ALA A 202 -7.94 -14.05 -3.35
N PHE A 203 -8.36 -15.31 -3.46
CA PHE A 203 -9.24 -15.93 -2.45
C PHE A 203 -8.53 -16.13 -1.11
N ALA A 204 -7.28 -16.56 -1.10
CA ALA A 204 -6.49 -16.68 0.12
C ALA A 204 -6.34 -15.33 0.82
N PHE A 205 -6.05 -14.25 0.06
CA PHE A 205 -5.98 -12.91 0.59
C PHE A 205 -7.33 -12.39 1.10
N ALA A 206 -8.42 -12.67 0.37
CA ALA A 206 -9.77 -12.27 0.78
C ALA A 206 -10.18 -12.93 2.10
N CYS A 207 -9.89 -14.23 2.29
CA CYS A 207 -10.13 -14.93 3.57
C CYS A 207 -9.33 -14.29 4.71
N HIS A 208 -8.03 -14.05 4.50
CA HIS A 208 -7.16 -13.44 5.48
C HIS A 208 -7.63 -12.02 5.85
N PHE A 209 -7.96 -11.20 4.86
CA PHE A 209 -8.41 -9.83 5.06
C PHE A 209 -9.77 -9.74 5.76
N SER A 210 -10.70 -10.64 5.40
CA SER A 210 -12.01 -10.74 6.07
C SER A 210 -11.84 -11.05 7.56
N PHE A 211 -10.94 -11.96 7.91
CA PHE A 211 -10.63 -12.26 9.30
C PHE A 211 -10.07 -11.03 10.04
N ILE A 212 -9.12 -10.31 9.44
CA ILE A 212 -8.54 -9.11 10.05
C ILE A 212 -9.61 -8.04 10.33
N VAL A 213 -10.47 -7.77 9.34
CA VAL A 213 -11.49 -6.72 9.47
C VAL A 213 -12.59 -7.09 10.48
N THR A 214 -12.95 -8.37 10.55
CA THR A 214 -14.02 -8.83 11.46
C THR A 214 -13.54 -9.18 12.85
N SER A 215 -12.26 -9.47 13.03
CA SER A 215 -11.70 -9.88 14.33
C SER A 215 -11.95 -8.88 15.45
N PRO A 216 -11.79 -7.56 15.30
CA PRO A 216 -12.13 -6.60 16.35
C PRO A 216 -13.61 -6.61 16.75
N LEU A 217 -14.51 -6.96 15.81
CA LEU A 217 -15.96 -7.04 16.06
C LEU A 217 -16.37 -8.32 16.77
N ILE A 218 -15.55 -9.38 16.67
CA ILE A 218 -15.82 -10.69 17.29
C ILE A 218 -15.25 -10.77 18.70
N PHE A 219 -14.11 -10.12 18.95
CA PHE A 219 -13.36 -10.20 20.20
C PHE A 219 -13.56 -8.99 21.13
N MET A 220 -14.41 -8.02 20.74
CA MET A 220 -14.93 -6.96 21.62
C MET A 220 -16.25 -7.37 22.27
#